data_f2d8639afadc23595ee7eba7a6d2cb3f
#
_entry.id   f2d8639afadc23595ee7eba7a6d2cb3f
#
_cell.length_a   1.000
_cell.length_b   1.000
_cell.length_c   1.000
_cell.angle_alpha   90.00
_cell.angle_beta   90.00
_cell.angle_gamma   90.00
#
_symmetry.space_group_name_H-M   'P 1'
#
loop_
_entity.id
_entity.type
_entity.pdbx_description
1 polymer ?
#
loop_
_entity_poly.entity_id
_entity_poly.type
_entity_poly.pdbx_seq_one_letter_code
_entity_poly.pdbx_strand_id
1 'polypeptide(L)'
;MKVLCVIDMQNDFIDGALGTKEAEAIVENVKAKIELYRKNGDTVIFTRDTHSEDYMNTQEGKNLPVPHCIKGSKGWEVSEKLDTASDKIIDKPTFGSFELAEYISTLADVDEIELIGLCTDICVISNAMILKARFTETPIKVDSSCCAGVTPESHEAALQTMRMCQIEVK
;
A
#
# COMPACT_ATOMS: atom_id res chain seq x y z
N MET A 1 13.43 1.80 15.50
CA MET A 1 12.05 1.32 15.25
C MET A 1 11.83 1.16 13.76
N LYS A 2 11.21 0.06 13.32
CA LYS A 2 10.82 -0.12 11.91
C LYS A 2 9.37 0.29 11.69
N VAL A 3 9.06 0.68 10.45
CA VAL A 3 7.70 1.04 10.03
C VAL A 3 7.29 0.14 8.87
N LEU A 4 6.15 -0.54 9.01
CA LEU A 4 5.50 -1.28 7.93
C LEU A 4 4.34 -0.47 7.39
N CYS A 5 4.38 -0.17 6.10
CA CYS A 5 3.28 0.46 5.37
C CYS A 5 2.51 -0.61 4.59
N VAL A 6 1.29 -0.87 5.01
CA VAL A 6 0.35 -1.81 4.38
C VAL A 6 -0.51 -1.00 3.42
N ILE A 7 -0.20 -1.09 2.12
CA ILE A 7 -0.79 -0.25 1.09
C ILE A 7 -2.06 -0.90 0.53
N ASP A 8 -3.17 -0.23 0.71
CA ASP A 8 -4.47 -0.45 0.06
C ASP A 8 -4.96 -1.90 0.01
N MET A 9 -4.77 -2.65 1.10
CA MET A 9 -5.27 -4.02 1.23
C MET A 9 -6.78 -4.04 1.46
N GLN A 10 -7.53 -3.42 0.53
CA GLN A 10 -8.98 -3.21 0.55
C GLN A 10 -9.70 -4.30 -0.24
N ASN A 11 -10.98 -4.54 0.10
CA ASN A 11 -11.77 -5.59 -0.53
C ASN A 11 -11.87 -5.40 -2.06
N ASP A 12 -12.05 -4.16 -2.57
CA ASP A 12 -12.16 -3.92 -4.01
C ASP A 12 -10.89 -4.30 -4.78
N PHE A 13 -9.71 -4.24 -4.17
CA PHE A 13 -8.44 -4.64 -4.81
C PHE A 13 -8.08 -6.11 -4.61
N ILE A 14 -8.68 -6.79 -3.64
CA ILE A 14 -8.38 -8.21 -3.35
C ILE A 14 -9.31 -9.12 -4.15
N ASP A 15 -10.62 -9.04 -3.91
CA ASP A 15 -11.64 -9.91 -4.48
C ASP A 15 -12.88 -9.14 -4.98
N GLY A 16 -12.88 -7.81 -4.93
CA GLY A 16 -13.97 -6.93 -5.38
C GLY A 16 -13.80 -6.42 -6.81
N ALA A 17 -14.18 -5.16 -7.05
CA ALA A 17 -14.30 -4.56 -8.38
C ALA A 17 -13.04 -4.62 -9.24
N LEU A 18 -11.86 -4.54 -8.63
CA LEU A 18 -10.53 -4.62 -9.26
C LEU A 18 -9.69 -5.79 -8.74
N GLY A 19 -10.32 -6.79 -8.14
CA GLY A 19 -9.67 -7.96 -7.56
C GLY A 19 -8.96 -8.82 -8.59
N THR A 20 -7.86 -9.46 -8.17
CA THR A 20 -7.09 -10.41 -8.99
C THR A 20 -6.70 -11.64 -8.17
N LYS A 21 -6.40 -12.76 -8.84
CA LYS A 21 -5.90 -13.96 -8.16
C LYS A 21 -4.57 -13.74 -7.47
N GLU A 22 -3.73 -12.89 -8.05
CA GLU A 22 -2.45 -12.49 -7.50
C GLU A 22 -2.64 -11.69 -6.20
N ALA A 23 -3.63 -10.78 -6.17
CA ALA A 23 -3.97 -10.01 -4.96
C ALA A 23 -4.51 -10.92 -3.84
N GLU A 24 -5.37 -11.88 -4.17
CA GLU A 24 -5.85 -12.86 -3.20
C GLU A 24 -4.72 -13.72 -2.63
N ALA A 25 -3.76 -14.11 -3.48
CA ALA A 25 -2.66 -15.01 -3.11
C ALA A 25 -1.69 -14.41 -2.08
N ILE A 26 -1.56 -13.07 -2.01
CA ILE A 26 -0.62 -12.43 -1.06
C ILE A 26 -1.22 -12.19 0.33
N VAL A 27 -2.53 -12.33 0.52
CA VAL A 27 -3.23 -11.94 1.76
C VAL A 27 -2.62 -12.60 3.00
N GLU A 28 -2.34 -13.90 2.94
CA GLU A 28 -1.76 -14.62 4.08
C GLU A 28 -0.32 -14.19 4.37
N ASN A 29 0.48 -13.88 3.35
CA ASN A 29 1.83 -13.35 3.53
C ASN A 29 1.78 -11.95 4.17
N VAL A 30 0.88 -11.08 3.71
CA VAL A 30 0.65 -9.75 4.30
C VAL A 30 0.25 -9.87 5.77
N LYS A 31 -0.69 -10.77 6.09
CA LYS A 31 -1.10 -11.03 7.47
C LYS A 31 0.06 -11.45 8.35
N ALA A 32 0.84 -12.43 7.91
CA ALA A 32 2.01 -12.91 8.66
C ALA A 32 3.05 -11.79 8.87
N LYS A 33 3.25 -10.93 7.88
CA LYS A 33 4.15 -9.77 7.98
C LYS A 33 3.67 -8.76 9.03
N ILE A 34 2.38 -8.43 9.02
CA ILE A 34 1.76 -7.54 10.02
C ILE A 34 1.97 -8.09 11.44
N GLU A 35 1.66 -9.37 11.64
CA GLU A 35 1.84 -10.04 12.94
C GLU A 35 3.29 -10.02 13.41
N LEU A 36 4.25 -10.22 12.49
CA LEU A 36 5.68 -10.18 12.79
C LEU A 36 6.12 -8.79 13.28
N TYR A 37 5.70 -7.72 12.59
CA TYR A 37 6.04 -6.35 12.98
C TYR A 37 5.45 -6.00 14.35
N ARG A 38 4.20 -6.31 14.59
CA ARG A 38 3.54 -6.10 15.90
C ARG A 38 4.23 -6.86 17.02
N LYS A 39 4.59 -8.13 16.79
CA LYS A 39 5.31 -8.96 17.76
C LYS A 39 6.66 -8.36 18.14
N ASN A 40 7.31 -7.69 17.22
CA ASN A 40 8.61 -7.02 17.46
C ASN A 40 8.46 -5.65 18.13
N GLY A 41 7.25 -5.14 18.30
CA GLY A 41 6.99 -3.79 18.82
C GLY A 41 7.24 -2.69 17.78
N ASP A 42 7.27 -3.04 16.48
CA ASP A 42 7.42 -2.12 15.38
C ASP A 42 6.07 -1.49 14.99
N THR A 43 6.10 -0.39 14.26
CA THR A 43 4.90 0.35 13.87
C THR A 43 4.30 -0.19 12.58
N VAL A 44 2.97 -0.38 12.56
CA VAL A 44 2.19 -0.73 11.36
C VAL A 44 1.27 0.42 11.00
N ILE A 45 1.22 0.78 9.72
CA ILE A 45 0.38 1.84 9.18
C ILE A 45 -0.34 1.29 7.95
N PHE A 46 -1.66 1.47 7.90
CA PHE A 46 -2.46 1.12 6.74
C PHE A 46 -2.78 2.35 5.90
N THR A 47 -2.84 2.19 4.58
CA THR A 47 -3.47 3.17 3.71
C THR A 47 -4.75 2.60 3.11
N ARG A 48 -5.67 3.50 2.75
CA ARG A 48 -6.86 3.17 1.96
C ARG A 48 -6.99 4.15 0.81
N ASP A 49 -7.05 3.64 -0.40
CA ASP A 49 -7.50 4.41 -1.52
C ASP A 49 -8.95 4.84 -1.30
N THR A 50 -9.27 6.11 -1.51
CA THR A 50 -10.55 6.66 -1.06
C THR A 50 -11.13 7.62 -2.08
N HIS A 51 -12.23 7.20 -2.70
CA HIS A 51 -12.96 7.99 -3.68
C HIS A 51 -14.33 8.42 -3.17
N SER A 52 -14.85 9.50 -3.74
CA SER A 52 -16.23 9.93 -3.54
C SER A 52 -17.18 9.24 -4.52
N GLU A 53 -18.48 9.37 -4.29
CA GLU A 53 -19.51 8.89 -5.23
C GLU A 53 -19.40 9.54 -6.62
N ASP A 54 -18.72 10.69 -6.72
CA ASP A 54 -18.47 11.41 -7.98
C ASP A 54 -17.23 10.88 -8.74
N TYR A 55 -16.70 9.72 -8.36
CA TYR A 55 -15.50 9.12 -8.97
C TYR A 55 -15.50 9.16 -10.51
N MET A 56 -16.60 8.82 -11.15
CA MET A 56 -16.71 8.77 -12.62
C MET A 56 -16.45 10.11 -13.31
N ASN A 57 -16.60 11.24 -12.62
CA ASN A 57 -16.33 12.58 -13.14
C ASN A 57 -14.89 13.04 -12.90
N THR A 58 -14.13 12.30 -12.11
CA THR A 58 -12.71 12.60 -11.85
C THR A 58 -11.84 12.28 -13.06
N GLN A 59 -10.59 12.77 -13.06
CA GLN A 59 -9.61 12.41 -14.07
C GLN A 59 -9.32 10.89 -14.04
N GLU A 60 -9.20 10.32 -12.87
CA GLU A 60 -8.96 8.89 -12.69
C GLU A 60 -10.13 8.06 -13.19
N GLY A 61 -11.36 8.42 -12.84
CA GLY A 61 -12.57 7.74 -13.30
C GLY A 61 -12.77 7.80 -14.82
N LYS A 62 -12.26 8.83 -15.49
CA LYS A 62 -12.26 8.91 -16.96
C LYS A 62 -11.25 7.97 -17.61
N ASN A 63 -10.11 7.72 -16.95
CA ASN A 63 -9.07 6.80 -17.42
C ASN A 63 -9.37 5.35 -17.04
N LEU A 64 -9.96 5.12 -15.87
CA LEU A 64 -10.38 3.81 -15.38
C LEU A 64 -11.86 3.87 -14.97
N PRO A 65 -12.81 3.65 -15.89
CA PRO A 65 -14.25 3.81 -15.62
C PRO A 65 -14.83 2.62 -14.82
N VAL A 66 -14.21 2.28 -13.72
CA VAL A 66 -14.63 1.25 -12.78
C VAL A 66 -14.70 1.86 -11.39
N PRO A 67 -15.90 2.21 -10.89
CA PRO A 67 -16.05 2.70 -9.52
C PRO A 67 -15.50 1.69 -8.53
N HIS A 68 -14.62 2.13 -7.65
CA HIS A 68 -14.00 1.32 -6.62
C HIS A 68 -13.62 2.18 -5.41
N CYS A 69 -13.42 1.57 -4.28
CA CYS A 69 -12.99 2.20 -3.05
C CYS A 69 -13.81 3.47 -2.69
N ILE A 70 -15.12 3.44 -2.99
CA ILE A 70 -16.03 4.54 -2.64
C ILE A 70 -16.18 4.58 -1.13
N LYS A 71 -15.88 5.72 -0.54
CA LYS A 71 -15.87 5.91 0.92
C LYS A 71 -17.17 5.42 1.59
N GLY A 72 -17.02 4.57 2.58
CA GLY A 72 -18.12 3.97 3.33
C GLY A 72 -18.72 2.72 2.69
N SER A 73 -18.26 2.30 1.50
CA SER A 73 -18.65 1.02 0.90
C SER A 73 -17.86 -0.15 1.50
N LYS A 74 -18.38 -1.36 1.37
CA LYS A 74 -17.63 -2.57 1.75
C LYS A 74 -16.34 -2.74 0.96
N GLY A 75 -16.32 -2.35 -0.31
CA GLY A 75 -15.14 -2.40 -1.17
C GLY A 75 -13.99 -1.50 -0.68
N TRP A 76 -14.33 -0.36 -0.08
CA TRP A 76 -13.37 0.58 0.50
C TRP A 76 -12.74 0.09 1.81
N GLU A 77 -13.40 -0.79 2.56
CA GLU A 77 -12.86 -1.28 3.82
C GLU A 77 -11.62 -2.15 3.61
N VAL A 78 -10.67 -2.07 4.55
CA VAL A 78 -9.56 -3.05 4.62
C VAL A 78 -10.16 -4.43 4.80
N SER A 79 -9.58 -5.42 4.13
CA SER A 79 -10.07 -6.81 4.20
C SER A 79 -10.16 -7.31 5.63
N GLU A 80 -11.30 -7.91 5.98
CA GLU A 80 -11.55 -8.51 7.29
C GLU A 80 -10.54 -9.61 7.67
N LYS A 81 -9.82 -10.16 6.68
CA LYS A 81 -8.74 -11.13 6.90
C LYS A 81 -7.51 -10.49 7.56
N LEU A 82 -7.42 -9.16 7.50
CA LEU A 82 -6.33 -8.37 8.08
C LEU A 82 -6.89 -7.57 9.25
N ASP A 83 -6.49 -7.93 10.46
CA ASP A 83 -6.82 -7.15 11.63
C ASP A 83 -6.05 -5.81 11.58
N THR A 84 -6.77 -4.70 11.59
CA THR A 84 -6.16 -3.37 11.68
C THR A 84 -5.91 -2.92 13.13
N ALA A 85 -6.47 -3.64 14.10
CA ALA A 85 -6.35 -3.34 15.54
C ALA A 85 -6.50 -1.85 15.85
N SER A 86 -5.53 -1.25 16.52
CA SER A 86 -5.45 0.19 16.80
C SER A 86 -4.44 0.91 15.92
N ASP A 87 -3.99 0.28 14.83
CA ASP A 87 -3.00 0.86 13.95
C ASP A 87 -3.52 2.10 13.23
N LYS A 88 -2.62 2.99 12.85
CA LYS A 88 -2.97 4.18 12.08
C LYS A 88 -3.47 3.79 10.70
N ILE A 89 -4.63 4.31 10.30
CA ILE A 89 -5.15 4.21 8.93
C ILE A 89 -5.15 5.61 8.31
N ILE A 90 -4.65 5.72 7.09
CA ILE A 90 -4.59 6.95 6.31
C ILE A 90 -5.40 6.78 5.03
N ASP A 91 -6.44 7.59 4.87
CA ASP A 91 -7.24 7.66 3.65
C ASP A 91 -6.53 8.57 2.64
N LYS A 92 -6.26 8.08 1.45
CA LYS A 92 -5.58 8.85 0.41
C LYS A 92 -6.46 9.00 -0.84
N PRO A 93 -6.50 10.18 -1.46
CA PRO A 93 -7.37 10.46 -2.61
C PRO A 93 -6.75 10.07 -3.95
N THR A 94 -5.53 9.53 -3.95
CA THR A 94 -4.77 9.17 -5.16
C THR A 94 -3.72 8.11 -4.82
N PHE A 95 -2.92 7.70 -5.78
CA PHE A 95 -1.98 6.57 -5.71
C PHE A 95 -0.94 6.70 -4.59
N GLY A 96 -0.26 7.85 -4.51
CA GLY A 96 0.70 8.14 -3.45
C GLY A 96 0.10 9.03 -2.37
N SER A 97 0.71 9.05 -1.18
CA SER A 97 0.25 9.81 -0.03
C SER A 97 1.36 10.67 0.59
N PHE A 98 1.22 11.98 0.48
CA PHE A 98 2.07 12.90 1.26
C PHE A 98 1.75 12.80 2.75
N GLU A 99 0.47 12.58 3.13
CA GLU A 99 0.07 12.41 4.52
C GLU A 99 0.78 11.22 5.18
N LEU A 100 0.97 10.12 4.45
CA LEU A 100 1.75 8.97 4.95
C LEU A 100 3.19 9.40 5.28
N ALA A 101 3.85 10.12 4.37
CA ALA A 101 5.21 10.59 4.58
C ALA A 101 5.30 11.61 5.74
N GLU A 102 4.32 12.51 5.84
CA GLU A 102 4.22 13.47 6.95
C GLU A 102 4.01 12.75 8.28
N TYR A 103 3.08 11.80 8.35
CA TYR A 103 2.85 11.02 9.56
C TYR A 103 4.11 10.27 10.01
N ILE A 104 4.80 9.57 9.11
CA ILE A 104 6.05 8.87 9.43
C ILE A 104 7.10 9.86 9.94
N SER A 105 7.14 11.09 9.42
CA SER A 105 8.07 12.15 9.88
C SER A 105 7.82 12.59 11.33
N THR A 106 6.64 12.31 11.90
CA THR A 106 6.34 12.60 13.31
C THR A 106 6.82 11.50 14.26
N LEU A 107 7.18 10.34 13.73
CA LEU A 107 7.67 9.21 14.53
C LEU A 107 9.14 9.40 14.86
N ALA A 108 9.52 9.03 16.10
CA ALA A 108 10.90 9.09 16.54
C ALA A 108 11.68 7.84 16.09
N ASP A 109 12.95 8.02 15.75
CA ASP A 109 13.93 6.93 15.55
C ASP A 109 13.47 5.86 14.54
N VAL A 110 13.06 6.31 13.36
CA VAL A 110 12.69 5.40 12.25
C VAL A 110 13.97 4.91 11.56
N ASP A 111 14.30 3.64 11.76
CA ASP A 111 15.49 3.00 11.20
C ASP A 111 15.28 2.40 9.81
N GLU A 112 14.04 2.02 9.49
CA GLU A 112 13.68 1.32 8.25
C GLU A 112 12.20 1.51 7.95
N ILE A 113 11.84 1.67 6.67
CA ILE A 113 10.45 1.71 6.20
C ILE A 113 10.27 0.59 5.17
N GLU A 114 9.35 -0.34 5.42
CA GLU A 114 9.01 -1.42 4.48
C GLU A 114 7.58 -1.23 3.97
N LEU A 115 7.38 -1.42 2.67
CA LEU A 115 6.06 -1.35 2.04
C LEU A 115 5.65 -2.74 1.56
N ILE A 116 4.37 -3.04 1.73
CA ILE A 116 3.68 -4.22 1.22
C ILE A 116 2.28 -3.84 0.73
N GLY A 117 1.63 -4.68 -0.05
CA GLY A 117 0.22 -4.51 -0.45
C GLY A 117 0.02 -4.29 -1.94
N LEU A 118 -0.97 -3.50 -2.30
CA LEU A 118 -1.57 -3.40 -3.64
C LEU A 118 -1.64 -1.94 -4.13
N CYS A 119 -1.57 -1.74 -5.43
CA CYS A 119 -0.91 -2.62 -6.38
C CYS A 119 0.57 -2.22 -6.48
N THR A 120 1.45 -3.20 -6.68
CA THR A 120 2.91 -2.96 -6.78
C THR A 120 3.26 -1.85 -7.74
N ASP A 121 2.62 -1.87 -8.91
CA ASP A 121 2.87 -1.02 -10.07
C ASP A 121 2.12 0.32 -10.04
N ILE A 122 1.29 0.55 -9.04
CA ILE A 122 0.51 1.80 -8.88
C ILE A 122 0.77 2.41 -7.50
N CYS A 123 0.02 1.98 -6.47
CA CYS A 123 0.05 2.62 -5.16
C CYS A 123 1.32 2.30 -4.37
N VAL A 124 1.85 1.08 -4.45
CA VAL A 124 3.08 0.70 -3.73
C VAL A 124 4.27 1.50 -4.26
N ILE A 125 4.53 1.47 -5.57
CA ILE A 125 5.65 2.22 -6.17
C ILE A 125 5.49 3.73 -5.95
N SER A 126 4.28 4.28 -6.07
CA SER A 126 4.04 5.72 -5.86
C SER A 126 4.40 6.15 -4.43
N ASN A 127 3.98 5.38 -3.43
CA ASN A 127 4.34 5.65 -2.03
C ASN A 127 5.83 5.41 -1.78
N ALA A 128 6.42 4.35 -2.33
CA ALA A 128 7.84 4.06 -2.20
C ALA A 128 8.72 5.21 -2.72
N MET A 129 8.36 5.82 -3.86
CA MET A 129 9.07 6.97 -4.41
C MET A 129 8.92 8.23 -3.57
N ILE A 130 7.73 8.51 -3.05
CA ILE A 130 7.48 9.65 -2.13
C ILE A 130 8.30 9.46 -0.85
N LEU A 131 8.27 8.27 -0.27
CA LEU A 131 9.03 7.97 0.96
C LEU A 131 10.53 8.04 0.69
N LYS A 132 11.02 7.54 -0.43
CA LYS A 132 12.44 7.65 -0.81
C LYS A 132 12.88 9.11 -0.97
N ALA A 133 12.03 9.95 -1.56
CA ALA A 133 12.32 11.39 -1.69
C ALA A 133 12.31 12.13 -0.35
N ARG A 134 11.44 11.71 0.59
CA ARG A 134 11.31 12.33 1.92
C ARG A 134 12.36 11.85 2.91
N PHE A 135 12.73 10.58 2.86
CA PHE A 135 13.64 9.90 3.79
C PHE A 135 14.89 9.41 3.06
N THR A 136 15.75 10.34 2.65
CA THR A 136 16.91 10.05 1.80
C THR A 136 17.91 9.09 2.42
N GLU A 137 18.06 9.13 3.75
CA GLU A 137 19.03 8.33 4.49
C GLU A 137 18.41 7.09 5.17
N THR A 138 17.08 7.02 5.28
CA THR A 138 16.39 5.86 5.84
C THR A 138 16.23 4.78 4.75
N PRO A 139 16.63 3.53 5.01
CA PRO A 139 16.38 2.42 4.07
C PRO A 139 14.89 2.25 3.81
N ILE A 140 14.53 2.29 2.52
CA ILE A 140 13.18 1.97 2.04
C ILE A 140 13.20 0.59 1.41
N LYS A 141 12.27 -0.28 1.81
CA LYS A 141 12.17 -1.67 1.35
C LYS A 141 10.79 -1.99 0.81
N VAL A 142 10.73 -2.96 -0.08
CA VAL A 142 9.49 -3.57 -0.57
C VAL A 142 9.64 -5.09 -0.51
N ASP A 143 8.68 -5.76 0.12
CA ASP A 143 8.63 -7.22 0.10
C ASP A 143 7.75 -7.69 -1.05
N SER A 144 8.39 -8.19 -2.12
CA SER A 144 7.69 -8.63 -3.33
C SER A 144 6.73 -9.80 -3.08
N SER A 145 7.01 -10.65 -2.10
CA SER A 145 6.14 -11.77 -1.74
C SER A 145 4.84 -11.34 -1.06
N CYS A 146 4.79 -10.10 -0.59
CA CYS A 146 3.64 -9.44 0.03
C CYS A 146 3.03 -8.36 -0.86
N CYS A 147 3.36 -8.34 -2.16
CA CYS A 147 2.86 -7.39 -3.14
C CYS A 147 2.31 -8.11 -4.38
N ALA A 148 1.33 -7.51 -5.04
CA ALA A 148 0.85 -7.95 -6.35
C ALA A 148 0.56 -6.73 -7.23
N GLY A 149 0.87 -6.82 -8.52
CA GLY A 149 0.56 -5.80 -9.51
C GLY A 149 -0.76 -6.08 -10.23
N VAL A 150 -1.12 -5.18 -11.14
CA VAL A 150 -2.27 -5.39 -12.03
C VAL A 150 -2.05 -6.62 -12.91
N THR A 151 -0.82 -6.82 -13.37
CA THR A 151 -0.37 -8.05 -14.04
C THR A 151 0.99 -8.49 -13.49
N PRO A 152 1.39 -9.77 -13.64
CA PRO A 152 2.73 -10.21 -13.28
C PRO A 152 3.85 -9.40 -13.96
N GLU A 153 3.65 -9.02 -15.22
CA GLU A 153 4.63 -8.25 -15.99
C GLU A 153 4.81 -6.83 -15.45
N SER A 154 3.70 -6.13 -15.13
CA SER A 154 3.76 -4.79 -14.58
C SER A 154 4.28 -4.78 -13.14
N HIS A 155 3.99 -5.84 -12.36
CA HIS A 155 4.59 -6.07 -11.06
C HIS A 155 6.12 -6.11 -11.13
N GLU A 156 6.68 -6.96 -11.99
CA GLU A 156 8.14 -7.07 -12.15
C GLU A 156 8.78 -5.78 -12.67
N ALA A 157 8.13 -5.08 -13.61
CA ALA A 157 8.60 -3.79 -14.12
C ALA A 157 8.68 -2.74 -13.01
N ALA A 158 7.69 -2.69 -12.12
CA ALA A 158 7.69 -1.79 -10.97
C ALA A 158 8.80 -2.14 -9.96
N LEU A 159 8.98 -3.43 -9.65
CA LEU A 159 10.06 -3.89 -8.77
C LEU A 159 11.44 -3.53 -9.34
N GLN A 160 11.62 -3.71 -10.65
CA GLN A 160 12.87 -3.32 -11.31
C GLN A 160 13.11 -1.80 -11.22
N THR A 161 12.08 -0.99 -11.46
CA THR A 161 12.16 0.47 -11.33
C THR A 161 12.54 0.89 -9.91
N MET A 162 11.93 0.28 -8.90
CA MET A 162 12.24 0.56 -7.50
C MET A 162 13.69 0.21 -7.15
N ARG A 163 14.22 -0.92 -7.65
CA ARG A 163 15.66 -1.27 -7.48
C ARG A 163 16.58 -0.22 -8.09
N MET A 164 16.24 0.31 -9.28
CA MET A 164 17.04 1.39 -9.91
C MET A 164 17.03 2.68 -9.09
N CYS A 165 15.94 2.92 -8.35
CA CYS A 165 15.81 4.06 -7.43
C CYS A 165 16.37 3.78 -6.01
N GLN A 166 17.18 2.71 -5.85
CA GLN A 166 17.82 2.33 -4.59
C GLN A 166 16.82 1.97 -3.48
N ILE A 167 15.66 1.45 -3.85
CA ILE A 167 14.72 0.81 -2.94
C ILE A 167 15.08 -0.67 -2.90
N GLU A 168 15.27 -1.22 -1.70
CA GLU A 168 15.58 -2.64 -1.53
C GLU A 168 14.33 -3.47 -1.81
N VAL A 169 14.40 -4.39 -2.75
CA VAL A 169 13.33 -5.33 -3.08
C VAL A 169 13.75 -6.74 -2.65
N LYS A 170 13.01 -7.30 -1.72
CA LYS A 170 13.17 -8.67 -1.21
C LYS A 170 12.28 -9.64 -1.99
#